data_0434df946ce07f92774f91663a78b273
#
_entry.id   0434df946ce07f92774f91663a78b273
#
_cell.length_a   1.000
_cell.length_b   1.000
_cell.length_c   1.000
_cell.angle_alpha   90.00
_cell.angle_beta   90.00
_cell.angle_gamma   90.00
#
_symmetry.space_group_name_H-M   'P 1'
#
loop_
_entity.id
_entity.type
_entity.pdbx_description
1 polymer ?
#
loop_
_entity_poly.entity_id
_entity_poly.type
_entity_poly.pdbx_seq_one_letter_code
_entity_poly.pdbx_strand_id
1 'polypeptide(L)'
;WDTLALLGITRSDVVFLNDKARYKMVLVGSSLTHDGLSNTPPHTKVFDIINRLQGEYDGPEKIYVSRRTWMHDKTGNIGTNMTEARKCVNEDEVAEYFISLGFEEVFCENLSMKEKIGLFRGAKVVAGPIGGGMVNTIFSPPETKVISIDSPTFFDINTRFEYSMCHTQLHHFTDTEFAGDSTGWVEPGDVGVLSISGGLNSPWKVNMDSLKEFVSGI
;
A
#
# COMPACT_ATOMS: atom_id res chain seq x y z
N TRP A 1 10.32 4.31 15.47
CA TRP A 1 10.73 5.61 16.04
C TRP A 1 11.01 6.66 14.97
N ASP A 2 11.51 6.27 13.82
CA ASP A 2 11.93 7.20 12.75
C ASP A 2 10.80 8.14 12.31
N THR A 3 9.58 7.62 12.14
CA THR A 3 8.41 8.43 11.78
C THR A 3 8.07 9.47 12.86
N LEU A 4 8.15 9.08 14.14
CA LEU A 4 7.89 10.00 15.25
C LEU A 4 8.96 11.09 15.33
N ALA A 5 10.22 10.72 15.08
CA ALA A 5 11.33 11.67 15.05
C ALA A 5 11.16 12.74 13.95
N LEU A 6 10.62 12.36 12.79
CA LEU A 6 10.30 13.31 11.70
C LEU A 6 9.21 14.33 12.11
N LEU A 7 8.38 13.99 13.09
CA LEU A 7 7.38 14.89 13.69
C LEU A 7 7.93 15.66 14.91
N GLY A 8 9.22 15.51 15.22
CA GLY A 8 9.85 16.12 16.38
C GLY A 8 9.53 15.43 17.72
N ILE A 9 8.92 14.25 17.67
CA ILE A 9 8.57 13.47 18.87
C ILE A 9 9.77 12.59 19.24
N THR A 10 10.28 12.79 20.44
CA THR A 10 11.42 12.04 20.98
C THR A 10 10.96 10.90 21.90
N ARG A 11 11.90 10.04 22.27
CA ARG A 11 11.60 8.95 23.22
C ARG A 11 11.16 9.46 24.59
N SER A 12 11.60 10.65 24.98
CA SER A 12 11.21 11.28 26.24
C SER A 12 9.76 11.80 26.25
N ASP A 13 9.17 11.99 25.08
CA ASP A 13 7.79 12.45 24.94
C ASP A 13 6.79 11.29 24.98
N VAL A 14 7.28 10.05 25.03
CA VAL A 14 6.45 8.84 24.97
C VAL A 14 6.62 8.02 26.24
N VAL A 15 5.50 7.73 26.90
CA VAL A 15 5.45 6.87 28.07
C VAL A 15 4.84 5.53 27.71
N PHE A 16 5.59 4.45 27.92
CA PHE A 16 5.07 3.08 27.78
C PHE A 16 4.40 2.64 29.08
N LEU A 17 3.14 2.28 28.96
CA LEU A 17 2.36 1.78 30.10
C LEU A 17 2.53 0.27 30.18
N ASN A 18 3.41 -0.20 31.07
CA ASN A 18 3.68 -1.62 31.25
C ASN A 18 2.72 -2.29 32.26
N ASP A 19 2.09 -1.50 33.12
CA ASP A 19 1.22 -1.97 34.17
C ASP A 19 -0.22 -1.53 33.98
N LYS A 20 -1.16 -2.30 34.54
CA LYS A 20 -2.56 -1.91 34.58
C LYS A 20 -2.69 -0.72 35.53
N ALA A 21 -3.08 0.42 35.02
CA ALA A 21 -3.31 1.63 35.78
C ALA A 21 -4.74 2.15 35.56
N ARG A 22 -5.28 2.82 36.56
CA ARG A 22 -6.56 3.51 36.45
C ARG A 22 -6.31 5.01 36.34
N TYR A 23 -6.74 5.58 35.20
CA TYR A 23 -6.61 7.00 34.92
C TYR A 23 -7.90 7.73 35.22
N LYS A 24 -7.81 8.94 35.77
CA LYS A 24 -8.98 9.81 36.02
C LYS A 24 -9.61 10.24 34.69
N MET A 25 -8.81 10.46 33.68
CA MET A 25 -9.24 10.86 32.36
C MET A 25 -8.22 10.38 31.32
N VAL A 26 -8.71 9.92 30.18
CA VAL A 26 -7.92 9.58 29.02
C VAL A 26 -8.52 10.33 27.83
N LEU A 27 -7.68 11.05 27.08
CA LEU A 27 -8.06 11.66 25.80
C LEU A 27 -7.66 10.72 24.69
N VAL A 28 -8.62 10.31 23.88
CA VAL A 28 -8.41 9.45 22.72
C VAL A 28 -8.74 10.26 21.48
N GLY A 29 -7.74 10.39 20.58
CA GLY A 29 -7.96 11.01 19.29
C GLY A 29 -8.82 10.12 18.37
N SER A 30 -9.72 10.72 17.61
CA SER A 30 -10.41 10.02 16.53
C SER A 30 -9.48 9.79 15.33
N SER A 31 -9.76 8.76 14.52
CA SER A 31 -9.05 8.55 13.28
C SER A 31 -9.30 9.71 12.31
N LEU A 32 -8.24 10.16 11.64
CA LEU A 32 -8.31 11.16 10.58
C LEU A 32 -8.14 10.54 9.18
N THR A 33 -7.91 9.27 9.09
CA THR A 33 -7.63 8.57 7.83
C THR A 33 -8.84 7.83 7.29
N HIS A 34 -9.25 6.78 7.93
CA HIS A 34 -10.39 5.97 7.51
C HIS A 34 -11.08 5.34 8.71
N ASP A 35 -12.34 5.02 8.54
CA ASP A 35 -13.15 4.30 9.53
C ASP A 35 -13.42 2.88 9.03
N GLY A 36 -12.68 1.94 9.55
CA GLY A 36 -12.79 0.53 9.16
C GLY A 36 -12.37 0.26 7.72
N LEU A 37 -13.30 -0.21 6.90
CA LEU A 37 -13.08 -0.54 5.48
C LEU A 37 -13.47 0.60 4.53
N SER A 38 -13.62 1.80 5.04
CA SER A 38 -14.02 2.96 4.23
C SER A 38 -12.92 3.34 3.24
N ASN A 39 -13.32 3.60 2.00
CA ASN A 39 -12.51 4.21 0.95
C ASN A 39 -12.59 5.75 1.00
N THR A 40 -12.98 6.30 2.12
CA THR A 40 -13.06 7.75 2.33
C THR A 40 -11.66 8.36 2.32
N PRO A 41 -11.43 9.46 1.56
CA PRO A 41 -10.16 10.17 1.59
C PRO A 41 -9.80 10.62 3.01
N PRO A 42 -8.51 10.75 3.32
CA PRO A 42 -8.08 11.29 4.60
C PRO A 42 -8.65 12.69 4.84
N HIS A 43 -8.95 13.00 6.09
CA HIS A 43 -9.31 14.38 6.46
C HIS A 43 -8.16 15.34 6.09
N THR A 44 -8.49 16.56 5.64
CA THR A 44 -7.49 17.54 5.18
C THR A 44 -6.38 17.82 6.19
N LYS A 45 -6.68 17.71 7.49
CA LYS A 45 -5.68 17.84 8.56
C LYS A 45 -4.55 16.81 8.51
N VAL A 46 -4.77 15.64 7.90
CA VAL A 46 -3.73 14.65 7.66
C VAL A 46 -2.64 15.24 6.76
N PHE A 47 -3.04 15.93 5.69
CA PHE A 47 -2.10 16.57 4.77
C PHE A 47 -1.35 17.73 5.41
N ASP A 48 -1.97 18.49 6.35
CA ASP A 48 -1.27 19.51 7.14
C ASP A 48 -0.10 18.89 7.95
N ILE A 49 -0.28 17.67 8.46
CA ILE A 49 0.75 16.94 9.19
C ILE A 49 1.80 16.38 8.22
N ILE A 50 1.36 15.71 7.17
CA ILE A 50 2.22 15.08 6.16
C ILE A 50 3.13 16.10 5.50
N ASN A 51 2.62 17.30 5.19
CA ASN A 51 3.39 18.36 4.54
C ASN A 51 4.51 18.93 5.43
N ARG A 52 4.48 18.71 6.74
CA ARG A 52 5.59 19.07 7.65
C ARG A 52 6.73 18.07 7.62
N LEU A 53 6.46 16.84 7.17
CA LEU A 53 7.50 15.82 7.09
C LEU A 53 8.49 16.19 5.99
N GLN A 54 9.77 16.15 6.31
CA GLN A 54 10.83 16.44 5.35
C GLN A 54 11.27 15.13 4.67
N GLY A 55 11.34 15.15 3.36
CA GLY A 55 11.93 14.10 2.54
C GLY A 55 12.94 14.71 1.59
N GLU A 56 14.04 14.04 1.37
CA GLU A 56 15.00 14.40 0.32
C GLU A 56 14.66 13.56 -0.91
N TYR A 57 14.58 14.23 -2.06
CA TYR A 57 14.31 13.55 -3.31
C TYR A 57 15.38 13.87 -4.35
N ASP A 58 16.00 12.83 -4.84
CA ASP A 58 16.85 12.81 -6.02
C ASP A 58 16.66 11.43 -6.67
N GLY A 59 15.47 11.20 -7.23
CA GLY A 59 15.05 9.89 -7.69
C GLY A 59 14.23 9.91 -8.98
N PRO A 60 13.73 8.75 -9.39
CA PRO A 60 13.01 8.58 -10.66
C PRO A 60 11.63 9.22 -10.63
N GLU A 61 11.23 9.83 -11.75
CA GLU A 61 9.88 10.38 -11.91
C GLU A 61 8.78 9.31 -12.03
N LYS A 62 9.15 8.07 -12.39
CA LYS A 62 8.25 6.93 -12.53
C LYS A 62 8.73 5.78 -11.66
N ILE A 63 7.89 5.31 -10.77
CA ILE A 63 8.22 4.20 -9.87
C ILE A 63 7.20 3.07 -9.98
N TYR A 64 7.72 1.84 -9.99
CA TYR A 64 6.93 0.63 -9.83
C TYR A 64 7.15 0.06 -8.43
N VAL A 65 6.12 0.09 -7.59
CA VAL A 65 6.15 -0.41 -6.21
C VAL A 65 5.99 -1.91 -6.23
N SER A 66 7.09 -2.62 -6.16
CA SER A 66 7.16 -4.07 -6.29
C SER A 66 6.88 -4.78 -4.97
N ARG A 67 6.36 -5.98 -5.09
CA ARG A 67 6.17 -6.92 -3.97
C ARG A 67 6.96 -8.21 -4.16
N ARG A 68 7.81 -8.30 -5.17
CA ARG A 68 8.51 -9.55 -5.52
C ARG A 68 9.78 -9.85 -4.73
N THR A 69 10.26 -8.98 -3.83
CA THR A 69 11.43 -9.23 -2.98
C THR A 69 11.33 -10.53 -2.21
N TRP A 70 10.19 -10.78 -1.63
CA TRP A 70 9.93 -12.00 -0.85
C TRP A 70 9.63 -13.22 -1.70
N MET A 71 9.35 -13.04 -2.99
CA MET A 71 9.27 -14.14 -3.95
C MET A 71 10.68 -14.65 -4.29
N HIS A 72 11.68 -13.77 -4.35
CA HIS A 72 13.03 -14.07 -4.79
C HIS A 72 14.00 -14.33 -3.64
N ASP A 73 14.00 -13.51 -2.60
CA ASP A 73 15.02 -13.53 -1.56
C ASP A 73 14.74 -14.48 -0.40
N LYS A 74 13.55 -15.03 -0.30
CA LYS A 74 13.12 -15.84 0.86
C LYS A 74 13.37 -15.12 2.19
N THR A 75 13.63 -13.82 2.15
CA THR A 75 13.75 -12.99 3.34
C THR A 75 12.43 -13.05 4.06
N GLY A 76 12.48 -13.44 5.29
CA GLY A 76 11.33 -13.74 6.09
C GLY A 76 10.27 -12.66 5.97
N ASN A 77 9.07 -13.09 5.85
CA ASN A 77 7.85 -12.34 5.75
C ASN A 77 7.83 -11.15 6.73
N ILE A 78 8.12 -9.97 6.23
CA ILE A 78 8.14 -8.72 7.02
C ILE A 78 6.71 -8.30 7.43
N GLY A 79 5.70 -8.93 6.87
CA GLY A 79 4.31 -8.60 7.13
C GLY A 79 3.55 -9.67 7.89
N THR A 80 2.70 -10.36 7.19
CA THR A 80 1.90 -11.46 7.72
C THR A 80 2.07 -12.67 6.80
N ASN A 81 1.91 -13.87 7.33
CA ASN A 81 1.93 -15.11 6.54
C ASN A 81 0.96 -15.08 5.32
N MET A 82 0.02 -14.13 5.34
CA MET A 82 -0.96 -13.92 4.28
C MET A 82 -0.39 -13.37 2.99
N THR A 83 0.79 -12.75 3.04
CA THR A 83 1.35 -12.08 1.88
C THR A 83 1.90 -13.08 0.87
N GLU A 84 2.47 -14.19 1.33
CA GLU A 84 2.97 -15.24 0.47
C GLU A 84 1.82 -15.97 -0.25
N ALA A 85 0.68 -16.10 0.42
CA ALA A 85 -0.51 -16.70 -0.15
C ALA A 85 -1.19 -15.82 -1.22
N ARG A 86 -1.18 -14.49 -1.04
CA ARG A 86 -1.81 -13.49 -1.94
C ARG A 86 -0.87 -12.94 -3.01
N LYS A 87 0.03 -13.73 -3.51
CA LYS A 87 0.99 -13.26 -4.50
C LYS A 87 0.36 -13.08 -5.89
N CYS A 88 0.78 -12.06 -6.60
CA CYS A 88 0.63 -12.00 -8.04
C CYS A 88 1.61 -12.98 -8.68
N VAL A 89 1.13 -14.05 -9.31
CA VAL A 89 2.01 -15.13 -9.80
C VAL A 89 2.82 -14.73 -11.04
N ASN A 90 2.38 -13.72 -11.77
CA ASN A 90 3.11 -13.15 -12.89
C ASN A 90 3.63 -11.74 -12.61
N GLU A 91 3.94 -11.42 -11.36
CA GLU A 91 4.47 -10.10 -11.00
C GLU A 91 5.80 -9.79 -11.68
N ASP A 92 6.62 -10.81 -11.99
CA ASP A 92 7.85 -10.63 -12.76
C ASP A 92 7.55 -10.00 -14.13
N GLU A 93 6.56 -10.54 -14.85
CA GLU A 93 6.16 -10.02 -16.16
C GLU A 93 5.59 -8.60 -16.07
N VAL A 94 4.79 -8.33 -15.04
CA VAL A 94 4.24 -7.00 -14.77
C VAL A 94 5.37 -5.99 -14.48
N ALA A 95 6.31 -6.34 -13.61
CA ALA A 95 7.43 -5.48 -13.26
C ALA A 95 8.32 -5.18 -14.47
N GLU A 96 8.67 -6.21 -15.25
CA GLU A 96 9.47 -6.05 -16.48
C GLU A 96 8.78 -5.16 -17.51
N TYR A 97 7.46 -5.24 -17.63
CA TYR A 97 6.69 -4.35 -18.49
C TYR A 97 6.82 -2.89 -18.04
N PHE A 98 6.61 -2.58 -16.76
CA PHE A 98 6.77 -1.21 -16.25
C PHE A 98 8.21 -0.71 -16.37
N ILE A 99 9.21 -1.56 -16.09
CA ILE A 99 10.63 -1.23 -16.30
C ILE A 99 10.90 -0.88 -17.76
N SER A 100 10.32 -1.61 -18.72
CA SER A 100 10.45 -1.31 -20.14
C SER A 100 9.87 0.05 -20.54
N LEU A 101 8.94 0.59 -19.76
CA LEU A 101 8.35 1.93 -19.91
C LEU A 101 9.13 3.04 -19.16
N GLY A 102 10.29 2.69 -18.60
CA GLY A 102 11.16 3.63 -17.88
C GLY A 102 10.77 3.85 -16.42
N PHE A 103 10.03 2.93 -15.82
CA PHE A 103 9.81 2.93 -14.37
C PHE A 103 11.02 2.32 -13.67
N GLU A 104 11.37 2.88 -12.51
CA GLU A 104 12.31 2.27 -11.59
C GLU A 104 11.55 1.39 -10.59
N GLU A 105 12.02 0.15 -10.43
CA GLU A 105 11.45 -0.77 -9.47
C GLU A 105 11.87 -0.42 -8.05
N VAL A 106 10.90 -0.32 -7.15
CA VAL A 106 11.08 0.12 -5.77
C VAL A 106 10.54 -0.91 -4.79
N PHE A 107 11.36 -1.24 -3.80
CA PHE A 107 11.01 -2.12 -2.69
C PHE A 107 10.88 -1.29 -1.41
N CYS A 108 9.65 -0.92 -1.06
CA CYS A 108 9.38 -0.02 0.06
C CYS A 108 9.90 -0.54 1.41
N GLU A 109 10.01 -1.84 1.60
CA GLU A 109 10.54 -2.45 2.82
C GLU A 109 12.03 -2.13 3.05
N ASN A 110 12.77 -1.83 1.99
CA ASN A 110 14.19 -1.51 2.05
C ASN A 110 14.47 -0.02 2.30
N LEU A 111 13.43 0.81 2.31
CA LEU A 111 13.56 2.26 2.44
C LEU A 111 13.23 2.73 3.85
N SER A 112 14.00 3.68 4.35
CA SER A 112 13.64 4.47 5.52
C SER A 112 12.37 5.29 5.27
N MET A 113 11.74 5.78 6.33
CA MET A 113 10.57 6.64 6.18
C MET A 113 10.90 7.95 5.45
N LYS A 114 12.08 8.52 5.67
CA LYS A 114 12.54 9.74 4.99
C LYS A 114 12.69 9.53 3.48
N GLU A 115 13.27 8.40 3.08
CA GLU A 115 13.41 8.01 1.67
C GLU A 115 12.04 7.78 1.03
N LYS A 116 11.12 7.07 1.72
CA LYS A 116 9.74 6.89 1.23
C LYS A 116 9.05 8.23 0.99
N ILE A 117 9.10 9.15 1.95
CA ILE A 117 8.48 10.47 1.82
C ILE A 117 9.05 11.21 0.63
N GLY A 118 10.39 11.23 0.48
CA GLY A 118 11.05 11.88 -0.65
C GLY A 118 10.63 11.27 -1.98
N LEU A 119 10.73 9.96 -2.09
CA LEU A 119 10.45 9.21 -3.31
C LEU A 119 9.01 9.42 -3.80
N PHE A 120 8.03 9.17 -2.93
CA PHE A 120 6.61 9.31 -3.34
C PHE A 120 6.20 10.77 -3.58
N ARG A 121 6.86 11.72 -2.93
CA ARG A 121 6.61 13.16 -3.15
C ARG A 121 7.18 13.64 -4.48
N GLY A 122 8.28 13.09 -4.93
CA GLY A 122 8.93 13.48 -6.19
C GLY A 122 8.45 12.70 -7.42
N ALA A 123 7.89 11.51 -7.23
CA ALA A 123 7.40 10.70 -8.33
C ALA A 123 6.19 11.35 -9.01
N LYS A 124 6.19 11.40 -10.34
CA LYS A 124 5.07 11.87 -11.18
C LYS A 124 4.09 10.74 -11.50
N VAL A 125 4.60 9.52 -11.58
CA VAL A 125 3.79 8.33 -11.85
C VAL A 125 4.20 7.23 -10.88
N VAL A 126 3.23 6.66 -10.21
CA VAL A 126 3.39 5.53 -9.29
C VAL A 126 2.53 4.38 -9.77
N ALA A 127 3.10 3.21 -9.97
CA ALA A 127 2.37 2.01 -10.34
C ALA A 127 2.70 0.86 -9.39
N GLY A 128 1.78 -0.06 -9.18
CA GLY A 128 2.07 -1.28 -8.43
C GLY A 128 0.83 -2.02 -7.96
N PRO A 129 1.01 -3.27 -7.52
CA PRO A 129 -0.06 -4.05 -6.91
C PRO A 129 -0.54 -3.40 -5.61
N ILE A 130 -1.86 -3.34 -5.45
CA ILE A 130 -2.46 -2.77 -4.24
C ILE A 130 -1.96 -3.48 -2.98
N GLY A 131 -1.59 -2.71 -1.98
CA GLY A 131 -1.07 -3.23 -0.72
C GLY A 131 -0.32 -2.19 0.10
N GLY A 132 0.38 -2.65 1.15
CA GLY A 132 1.06 -1.77 2.11
C GLY A 132 2.12 -0.84 1.49
N GLY A 133 2.80 -1.25 0.42
CA GLY A 133 3.75 -0.40 -0.31
C GLY A 133 3.07 0.81 -0.94
N MET A 134 1.90 0.59 -1.56
CA MET A 134 1.11 1.65 -2.20
C MET A 134 0.50 2.66 -1.20
N VAL A 135 0.38 2.32 0.08
CA VAL A 135 -0.08 3.30 1.11
C VAL A 135 0.83 4.52 1.19
N ASN A 136 2.09 4.42 0.79
CA ASN A 136 3.00 5.55 0.77
C ASN A 136 2.62 6.63 -0.27
N THR A 137 1.69 6.36 -1.18
CA THR A 137 1.09 7.39 -2.06
C THR A 137 0.41 8.52 -1.30
N ILE A 138 0.13 8.34 0.00
CA ILE A 138 -0.33 9.43 0.87
C ILE A 138 0.66 10.62 0.90
N PHE A 139 1.91 10.40 0.56
CA PHE A 139 2.93 11.46 0.45
C PHE A 139 2.98 12.10 -0.94
N SER A 140 2.32 11.51 -1.93
CA SER A 140 2.33 12.00 -3.31
C SER A 140 1.51 13.28 -3.47
N PRO A 141 1.94 14.21 -4.34
CA PRO A 141 1.13 15.35 -4.73
C PRO A 141 -0.18 14.94 -5.43
N PRO A 142 -1.22 15.80 -5.40
CA PRO A 142 -2.50 15.51 -6.07
C PRO A 142 -2.40 15.29 -7.59
N GLU A 143 -1.41 15.86 -8.23
CA GLU A 143 -1.13 15.71 -9.67
C GLU A 143 -0.43 14.41 -10.04
N THR A 144 0.03 13.62 -9.07
CA THR A 144 0.65 12.32 -9.30
C THR A 144 -0.34 11.35 -9.92
N LYS A 145 0.01 10.73 -11.04
CA LYS A 145 -0.74 9.60 -11.60
C LYS A 145 -0.44 8.34 -10.81
N VAL A 146 -1.47 7.67 -10.31
CA VAL A 146 -1.34 6.42 -9.56
C VAL A 146 -2.07 5.31 -10.31
N ILE A 147 -1.35 4.27 -10.69
CA ILE A 147 -1.87 3.08 -11.33
C ILE A 147 -1.91 1.96 -10.28
N SER A 148 -3.07 1.73 -9.69
CA SER A 148 -3.30 0.63 -8.76
C SER A 148 -3.67 -0.63 -9.52
N ILE A 149 -2.88 -1.68 -9.39
CA ILE A 149 -3.18 -3.00 -9.95
C ILE A 149 -3.90 -3.78 -8.86
N ASP A 150 -5.20 -3.94 -9.03
CA ASP A 150 -6.08 -4.45 -7.99
C ASP A 150 -6.21 -5.97 -8.07
N SER A 151 -6.03 -6.65 -6.95
CA SER A 151 -6.30 -8.10 -6.89
C SER A 151 -7.80 -8.37 -7.04
N PRO A 152 -8.23 -9.59 -7.41
CA PRO A 152 -9.66 -9.93 -7.54
C PRO A 152 -10.47 -9.72 -6.26
N THR A 153 -9.81 -9.55 -5.11
CA THR A 153 -10.43 -9.26 -3.80
C THR A 153 -10.38 -7.78 -3.43
N PHE A 154 -10.07 -6.90 -4.37
CA PHE A 154 -9.91 -5.47 -4.11
C PHE A 154 -11.13 -4.85 -3.40
N PHE A 155 -12.32 -5.11 -3.93
CA PHE A 155 -13.53 -4.48 -3.42
C PHE A 155 -13.93 -4.89 -2.00
N ASP A 156 -13.39 -5.99 -1.49
CA ASP A 156 -13.74 -6.48 -0.16
C ASP A 156 -12.81 -5.97 0.94
N ILE A 157 -11.50 -6.08 0.71
CA ILE A 157 -10.51 -5.83 1.78
C ILE A 157 -9.49 -4.77 1.41
N ASN A 158 -9.13 -4.70 0.14
CA ASN A 158 -8.07 -3.80 -0.29
C ASN A 158 -8.54 -2.35 -0.44
N THR A 159 -9.85 -2.09 -0.50
CA THR A 159 -10.41 -0.72 -0.50
C THR A 159 -9.89 0.13 0.66
N ARG A 160 -9.57 -0.50 1.79
CA ARG A 160 -8.94 0.19 2.93
C ARG A 160 -7.61 0.86 2.60
N PHE A 161 -6.93 0.46 1.53
CA PHE A 161 -5.68 1.10 1.10
C PHE A 161 -5.92 2.29 0.19
N GLU A 162 -7.10 2.38 -0.40
CA GLU A 162 -7.48 3.42 -1.37
C GLU A 162 -7.45 4.82 -0.74
N TYR A 163 -7.74 4.93 0.57
CA TYR A 163 -7.70 6.21 1.27
C TYR A 163 -6.40 6.98 1.05
N SER A 164 -5.27 6.29 0.89
CA SER A 164 -3.97 6.90 0.68
C SER A 164 -3.76 7.42 -0.74
N MET A 165 -4.59 7.00 -1.69
CA MET A 165 -4.50 7.29 -3.11
C MET A 165 -5.59 8.23 -3.62
N CYS A 166 -6.73 8.32 -2.94
CA CYS A 166 -7.92 9.06 -3.41
C CYS A 166 -7.70 10.56 -3.68
N HIS A 167 -6.63 11.16 -3.17
CA HIS A 167 -6.29 12.56 -3.40
C HIS A 167 -5.43 12.77 -4.65
N THR A 168 -4.98 11.71 -5.31
CA THR A 168 -4.15 11.71 -6.52
C THR A 168 -4.99 11.45 -7.77
N GLN A 169 -4.35 11.44 -8.94
CA GLN A 169 -4.98 10.97 -10.18
C GLN A 169 -4.96 9.44 -10.22
N LEU A 170 -5.92 8.84 -9.53
CA LEU A 170 -5.99 7.40 -9.32
C LEU A 170 -6.65 6.69 -10.51
N HIS A 171 -5.97 5.67 -11.02
CA HIS A 171 -6.41 4.77 -12.07
C HIS A 171 -6.39 3.34 -11.54
N HIS A 172 -7.53 2.66 -11.55
CA HIS A 172 -7.66 1.27 -11.13
C HIS A 172 -7.59 0.32 -12.31
N PHE A 173 -6.66 -0.62 -12.27
CA PHE A 173 -6.64 -1.76 -13.17
C PHE A 173 -7.19 -2.99 -12.45
N THR A 174 -8.30 -3.54 -12.95
CA THR A 174 -9.08 -4.59 -12.29
C THR A 174 -9.19 -5.90 -13.10
N ASP A 175 -8.62 -5.95 -14.31
CA ASP A 175 -8.63 -7.18 -15.11
C ASP A 175 -7.57 -8.17 -14.62
N THR A 176 -7.90 -8.75 -13.48
CA THR A 176 -7.10 -9.72 -12.72
C THR A 176 -7.96 -10.90 -12.35
N GLU A 177 -7.38 -12.08 -12.23
CA GLU A 177 -8.09 -13.30 -11.88
C GLU A 177 -7.32 -14.14 -10.86
N PHE A 178 -8.02 -15.03 -10.16
CA PHE A 178 -7.35 -15.99 -9.29
C PHE A 178 -6.53 -16.98 -10.11
N ALA A 179 -5.33 -17.30 -9.63
CA ALA A 179 -4.46 -18.28 -10.26
C ALA A 179 -4.68 -19.67 -9.67
N GLY A 180 -4.97 -20.62 -10.56
CA GLY A 180 -5.22 -22.04 -10.20
C GLY A 180 -6.63 -22.31 -9.67
N ASP A 181 -6.84 -23.49 -9.13
CA ASP A 181 -8.08 -23.88 -8.45
C ASP A 181 -8.17 -23.11 -7.13
N SER A 182 -8.60 -21.87 -7.22
CA SER A 182 -8.75 -20.99 -6.07
C SER A 182 -9.94 -21.42 -5.20
N THR A 183 -9.86 -22.61 -4.68
CA THR A 183 -10.71 -23.08 -3.59
C THR A 183 -10.27 -22.47 -2.26
N GLY A 184 -9.54 -21.39 -2.29
CA GLY A 184 -9.21 -20.53 -1.13
C GLY A 184 -10.44 -19.91 -0.50
N TRP A 185 -11.54 -20.64 -0.54
CA TRP A 185 -12.74 -20.41 0.21
C TRP A 185 -12.39 -20.60 1.69
N VAL A 186 -12.19 -19.48 2.34
CA VAL A 186 -12.10 -19.46 3.80
C VAL A 186 -13.52 -19.52 4.30
N GLU A 187 -13.87 -20.56 5.04
CA GLU A 187 -15.19 -20.67 5.67
C GLU A 187 -15.49 -19.40 6.48
N PRO A 188 -16.68 -18.82 6.37
CA PRO A 188 -17.09 -17.69 7.20
C PRO A 188 -16.94 -18.08 8.66
N GLY A 189 -16.02 -17.41 9.36
CA GLY A 189 -15.74 -17.68 10.77
C GLY A 189 -14.26 -17.87 11.11
N ASP A 190 -13.44 -18.31 10.15
CA ASP A 190 -12.00 -18.53 10.42
C ASP A 190 -11.19 -17.24 10.48
N VAL A 191 -11.69 -16.15 9.94
CA VAL A 191 -11.00 -14.83 9.91
C VAL A 191 -11.94 -13.68 10.33
N GLY A 192 -13.01 -13.94 11.01
CA GLY A 192 -13.96 -12.91 11.44
C GLY A 192 -14.79 -12.34 10.28
N VAL A 193 -15.41 -11.21 10.51
CA VAL A 193 -16.37 -10.55 9.58
C VAL A 193 -15.77 -10.21 8.21
N LEU A 194 -14.45 -10.28 8.06
CA LEU A 194 -13.73 -9.94 6.83
C LEU A 194 -13.55 -11.13 5.87
N SER A 195 -14.05 -12.30 6.22
CA SER A 195 -13.98 -13.52 5.41
C SER A 195 -15.08 -13.64 4.34
N ILE A 196 -15.76 -12.55 4.03
CA ILE A 196 -16.92 -12.56 3.13
C ILE A 196 -16.53 -12.90 1.70
N SER A 197 -15.30 -12.66 1.29
CA SER A 197 -14.82 -13.03 -0.03
C SER A 197 -13.91 -14.24 0.03
N GLY A 198 -14.38 -15.34 -0.49
CA GLY A 198 -13.50 -16.46 -0.80
C GLY A 198 -12.30 -15.97 -1.62
N GLY A 199 -11.11 -16.48 -1.33
CA GLY A 199 -9.94 -16.16 -2.10
C GLY A 199 -9.09 -14.97 -1.63
N LEU A 200 -9.38 -14.36 -0.47
CA LEU A 200 -8.54 -13.29 0.09
C LEU A 200 -7.04 -13.63 0.12
N ASN A 201 -6.73 -14.89 0.39
CA ASN A 201 -5.36 -15.40 0.48
C ASN A 201 -4.98 -16.26 -0.73
N SER A 202 -5.72 -16.18 -1.82
CA SER A 202 -5.41 -16.95 -3.02
C SER A 202 -4.42 -16.21 -3.90
N PRO A 203 -3.51 -16.95 -4.57
CA PRO A 203 -2.66 -16.36 -5.60
C PRO A 203 -3.52 -15.87 -6.76
N TRP A 204 -3.06 -14.83 -7.42
CA TRP A 204 -3.77 -14.19 -8.52
C TRP A 204 -2.79 -13.79 -9.63
N LYS A 205 -3.30 -13.45 -10.80
CA LYS A 205 -2.52 -13.00 -11.92
C LYS A 205 -3.18 -11.82 -12.65
N VAL A 206 -2.36 -11.09 -13.35
CA VAL A 206 -2.72 -9.93 -14.18
C VAL A 206 -2.94 -10.39 -15.62
N ASN A 207 -3.99 -9.90 -16.28
CA ASN A 207 -4.14 -9.99 -17.72
C ASN A 207 -3.21 -8.97 -18.38
N MET A 208 -2.08 -9.44 -18.95
CA MET A 208 -1.05 -8.56 -19.48
C MET A 208 -1.47 -7.80 -20.73
N ASP A 209 -2.31 -8.37 -21.58
CA ASP A 209 -2.76 -7.68 -22.79
C ASP A 209 -3.66 -6.50 -22.42
N SER A 210 -4.61 -6.72 -21.54
CA SER A 210 -5.47 -5.65 -21.01
C SER A 210 -4.67 -4.61 -20.23
N LEU A 211 -3.64 -5.01 -19.46
CA LEU A 211 -2.79 -4.07 -18.75
C LEU A 211 -2.03 -3.14 -19.70
N LYS A 212 -1.47 -3.68 -20.78
CA LYS A 212 -0.75 -2.90 -21.80
C LYS A 212 -1.67 -1.89 -22.48
N GLU A 213 -2.89 -2.31 -22.85
CA GLU A 213 -3.89 -1.43 -23.42
C GLU A 213 -4.27 -0.31 -22.43
N PHE A 214 -4.57 -0.67 -21.19
CA PHE A 214 -4.94 0.27 -20.13
C PHE A 214 -3.86 1.32 -19.90
N VAL A 215 -2.61 0.91 -19.74
CA VAL A 215 -1.47 1.82 -19.46
C VAL A 215 -1.20 2.73 -20.64
N SER A 216 -1.41 2.26 -21.88
CA SER A 216 -1.23 3.09 -23.08
C SER A 216 -2.23 4.25 -23.19
N GLY A 217 -3.34 4.20 -22.45
CA GLY A 217 -4.37 5.23 -22.40
C GLY A 217 -4.16 6.28 -21.28
N ILE A 218 -3.13 6.12 -20.44
CA ILE A 218 -2.82 7.00 -19.32
C ILE A 218 -1.63 7.91 -19.63
#